data_d67508000161d047294b5a65c315e484
#
_entry.id   d67508000161d047294b5a65c315e484
#
_cell.length_a   1.000
_cell.length_b   1.000
_cell.length_c   1.000
_cell.angle_alpha   90.00
_cell.angle_beta   90.00
_cell.angle_gamma   90.00
#
_symmetry.space_group_name_H-M   'P 1'
#
loop_
_entity.id
_entity.type
_entity.pdbx_description
1 polymer ?
#
loop_
_entity_poly.entity_id
_entity_poly.type
_entity_poly.pdbx_seq_one_letter_code
_entity_poly.pdbx_strand_id
1 'polypeptide(L)'
;MSSSSTICIDASLVVRLVVSQSDPFHAQWENWAQENTRVVAPSLLYYEVTNGLYRYEKSGILPLEAVNKSLAAALAFPIQLFGDAELHRHAKTLAKKYSLNATYDAHYLALAERMGIELWTADARLVNALIPFKVDWVKLAHG
;
A
#
# COMPACT_ATOMS: atom_id res chain seq x y z
N MET A 1 0.35 -14.76 25.64
CA MET A 1 -0.57 -14.50 24.53
C MET A 1 0.01 -13.38 23.67
N SER A 2 0.32 -13.69 22.45
CA SER A 2 0.83 -12.67 21.53
C SER A 2 -0.32 -11.88 20.92
N SER A 3 -0.28 -10.56 21.03
CA SER A 3 -1.19 -9.71 20.29
C SER A 3 -0.68 -9.61 18.85
N SER A 4 -1.54 -9.84 17.89
CA SER A 4 -1.19 -9.61 16.50
C SER A 4 -1.26 -8.12 16.21
N SER A 5 -0.24 -7.61 15.54
CA SER A 5 -0.25 -6.23 15.06
C SER A 5 -1.03 -6.14 13.74
N THR A 6 -1.35 -4.93 13.35
CA THR A 6 -2.01 -4.63 12.08
C THR A 6 -1.25 -3.52 11.40
N ILE A 7 -1.06 -3.63 10.08
CA ILE A 7 -0.46 -2.57 9.26
C ILE A 7 -1.29 -2.33 8.02
N CYS A 8 -1.19 -1.13 7.47
CA CYS A 8 -1.77 -0.78 6.19
C CYS A 8 -0.66 -0.78 5.14
N ILE A 9 -0.96 -1.26 3.94
CA ILE A 9 -0.02 -1.30 2.83
C ILE A 9 -0.65 -0.61 1.62
N ASP A 10 0.16 0.08 0.82
CA ASP A 10 -0.35 0.70 -0.38
C ASP A 10 0.01 -0.07 -1.65
N ALA A 11 -0.55 0.36 -2.79
CA ALA A 11 -0.36 -0.33 -4.05
C ALA A 11 1.08 -0.31 -4.54
N SER A 12 1.82 0.77 -4.28
CA SER A 12 3.21 0.88 -4.72
C SER A 12 4.07 -0.24 -4.12
N LEU A 13 3.84 -0.56 -2.85
CA LEU A 13 4.59 -1.59 -2.18
C LEU A 13 4.17 -2.99 -2.63
N VAL A 14 2.87 -3.22 -2.85
CA VAL A 14 2.39 -4.49 -3.39
C VAL A 14 3.00 -4.76 -4.76
N VAL A 15 2.98 -3.78 -5.66
CA VAL A 15 3.57 -3.90 -7.01
C VAL A 15 5.06 -4.26 -6.89
N ARG A 16 5.79 -3.54 -6.04
CA ARG A 16 7.21 -3.80 -5.82
C ARG A 16 7.47 -5.24 -5.37
N LEU A 17 6.66 -5.75 -4.45
CA LEU A 17 6.82 -7.12 -3.93
C LEU A 17 6.57 -8.18 -5.00
N VAL A 18 5.60 -7.98 -5.88
CA VAL A 18 5.22 -9.01 -6.86
C VAL A 18 6.04 -8.97 -8.14
N VAL A 19 6.66 -7.81 -8.48
CA VAL A 19 7.48 -7.72 -9.69
C VAL A 19 8.92 -8.13 -9.46
N SER A 20 9.41 -8.11 -8.22
CA SER A 20 10.80 -8.43 -7.90
C SER A 20 10.89 -9.44 -6.77
N GLN A 21 11.26 -10.67 -7.09
CA GLN A 21 11.44 -11.72 -6.09
C GLN A 21 12.68 -11.50 -5.21
N SER A 22 13.61 -10.68 -5.68
CA SER A 22 14.85 -10.38 -4.96
C SER A 22 14.79 -9.07 -4.15
N ASP A 23 13.63 -8.43 -4.10
CA ASP A 23 13.49 -7.18 -3.35
C ASP A 23 13.74 -7.44 -1.86
N PRO A 24 14.61 -6.65 -1.21
CA PRO A 24 14.92 -6.82 0.20
C PRO A 24 13.71 -6.75 1.12
N PHE A 25 12.64 -6.08 0.72
CA PHE A 25 11.44 -5.95 1.54
C PHE A 25 10.69 -7.27 1.73
N HIS A 26 10.98 -8.30 0.92
CA HIS A 26 10.39 -9.63 1.12
C HIS A 26 10.68 -10.18 2.51
N ALA A 27 11.84 -9.87 3.09
CA ALA A 27 12.15 -10.32 4.46
C ALA A 27 11.17 -9.75 5.47
N GLN A 28 10.82 -8.46 5.36
CA GLN A 28 9.84 -7.83 6.25
C GLN A 28 8.44 -8.39 6.00
N TRP A 29 8.09 -8.63 4.75
CA TRP A 29 6.79 -9.22 4.38
C TRP A 29 6.62 -10.60 5.01
N GLU A 30 7.67 -11.43 4.94
CA GLU A 30 7.66 -12.77 5.55
C GLU A 30 7.62 -12.70 7.08
N ASN A 31 8.33 -11.75 7.69
CA ASN A 31 8.27 -11.56 9.13
C ASN A 31 6.86 -11.24 9.59
N TRP A 32 6.16 -10.37 8.87
CA TRP A 32 4.77 -10.06 9.20
C TRP A 32 3.88 -11.31 9.14
N ALA A 33 4.08 -12.15 8.12
CA ALA A 33 3.33 -13.40 8.00
C ALA A 33 3.62 -14.35 9.18
N GLN A 34 4.88 -14.47 9.59
CA GLN A 34 5.27 -15.32 10.71
C GLN A 34 4.72 -14.81 12.04
N GLU A 35 4.62 -13.49 12.19
CA GLU A 35 4.09 -12.85 13.39
C GLU A 35 2.57 -12.75 13.40
N ASN A 36 1.91 -13.27 12.38
CA ASN A 36 0.48 -13.15 12.18
C ASN A 36 0.00 -11.69 12.12
N THR A 37 0.83 -10.81 11.56
CA THR A 37 0.46 -9.42 11.35
C THR A 37 -0.68 -9.34 10.35
N ARG A 38 -1.74 -8.64 10.73
CA ARG A 38 -2.88 -8.41 9.84
C ARG A 38 -2.55 -7.27 8.90
N VAL A 39 -2.78 -7.50 7.60
CA VAL A 39 -2.54 -6.48 6.57
C VAL A 39 -3.87 -5.99 6.04
N VAL A 40 -4.04 -4.67 6.02
CA VAL A 40 -5.29 -4.03 5.57
C VAL A 40 -4.98 -3.00 4.50
N ALA A 41 -5.98 -2.68 3.68
CA ALA A 41 -5.88 -1.64 2.67
C ALA A 41 -7.28 -1.18 2.26
N PRO A 42 -7.39 0.02 1.66
CA PRO A 42 -8.64 0.42 1.02
C PRO A 42 -8.97 -0.48 -0.18
N SER A 43 -10.24 -0.57 -0.51
CA SER A 43 -10.70 -1.31 -1.71
C SER A 43 -10.03 -0.83 -2.99
N LEU A 44 -9.55 0.40 -3.01
CA LEU A 44 -8.79 0.99 -4.11
C LEU A 44 -7.53 0.20 -4.47
N LEU A 45 -6.97 -0.57 -3.53
CA LEU A 45 -5.68 -1.23 -3.67
C LEU A 45 -5.54 -1.97 -5.00
N TYR A 46 -6.46 -2.86 -5.31
CA TYR A 46 -6.30 -3.71 -6.50
C TYR A 46 -6.62 -2.99 -7.81
N TYR A 47 -7.38 -1.90 -7.77
CA TYR A 47 -7.50 -1.05 -8.94
C TYR A 47 -6.15 -0.42 -9.29
N GLU A 48 -5.43 0.06 -8.28
CA GLU A 48 -4.12 0.68 -8.49
C GLU A 48 -3.03 -0.34 -8.82
N VAL A 49 -3.04 -1.50 -8.17
CA VAL A 49 -2.09 -2.58 -8.47
C VAL A 49 -2.25 -3.04 -9.91
N THR A 50 -3.49 -3.28 -10.33
CA THR A 50 -3.78 -3.72 -11.71
C THR A 50 -3.30 -2.68 -12.71
N ASN A 51 -3.57 -1.40 -12.45
CA ASN A 51 -3.14 -0.33 -13.33
C ASN A 51 -1.61 -0.19 -13.37
N GLY A 52 -0.94 -0.33 -12.23
CA GLY A 52 0.52 -0.27 -12.16
C GLY A 52 1.18 -1.37 -12.97
N LEU A 53 0.67 -2.59 -12.86
CA LEU A 53 1.18 -3.73 -13.63
C LEU A 53 0.90 -3.58 -15.12
N TYR A 54 -0.29 -3.08 -15.47
CA TYR A 54 -0.63 -2.79 -16.86
C TYR A 54 0.36 -1.79 -17.49
N ARG A 55 0.75 -0.76 -16.74
CA ARG A 55 1.73 0.21 -17.23
C ARG A 55 3.08 -0.42 -17.53
N TYR A 56 3.53 -1.37 -16.71
CA TYR A 56 4.78 -2.09 -16.96
C TYR A 56 4.72 -2.91 -18.24
N GLU A 57 3.57 -3.53 -18.50
CA GLU A 57 3.37 -4.26 -19.76
C GLU A 57 3.35 -3.32 -20.95
N LYS A 58 2.56 -2.23 -20.85
CA LYS A 58 2.39 -1.27 -21.93
C LYS A 58 3.70 -0.58 -22.32
N SER A 59 4.57 -0.30 -21.32
CA SER A 59 5.85 0.34 -21.58
C SER A 59 6.96 -0.63 -21.96
N GLY A 60 6.67 -1.94 -21.99
CA GLY A 60 7.64 -2.96 -22.35
C GLY A 60 8.64 -3.30 -21.25
N ILE A 61 8.43 -2.81 -20.04
CA ILE A 61 9.33 -3.12 -18.91
C ILE A 61 9.20 -4.59 -18.51
N LEU A 62 7.97 -5.12 -18.52
CA LEU A 62 7.71 -6.53 -18.22
C LEU A 62 6.88 -7.16 -19.34
N PRO A 63 7.17 -8.44 -19.70
CA PRO A 63 6.35 -9.15 -20.68
C PRO A 63 4.99 -9.53 -20.09
N LEU A 64 4.03 -9.81 -20.98
CA LEU A 64 2.66 -10.19 -20.61
C LEU A 64 2.62 -11.31 -19.56
N GLU A 65 3.42 -12.35 -19.75
CA GLU A 65 3.41 -13.50 -18.83
C GLU A 65 3.85 -13.11 -17.42
N ALA A 66 4.87 -12.26 -17.32
CA ALA A 66 5.36 -11.78 -16.02
C ALA A 66 4.31 -10.92 -15.33
N VAL A 67 3.63 -10.05 -16.08
CA VAL A 67 2.58 -9.19 -15.54
C VAL A 67 1.41 -10.04 -15.04
N ASN A 68 0.96 -11.03 -15.82
CA ASN A 68 -0.14 -11.89 -15.39
C ASN A 68 0.23 -12.70 -14.15
N LYS A 69 1.47 -13.17 -14.06
CA LYS A 69 1.95 -13.91 -12.89
C LYS A 69 2.01 -13.00 -11.65
N SER A 70 2.50 -11.78 -11.84
CA SER A 70 2.58 -10.79 -10.74
C SER A 70 1.19 -10.41 -10.25
N LEU A 71 0.23 -10.21 -11.16
CA LEU A 71 -1.13 -9.89 -10.76
C LEU A 71 -1.77 -11.06 -9.98
N ALA A 72 -1.58 -12.29 -10.45
CA ALA A 72 -2.10 -13.45 -9.73
C ALA A 72 -1.52 -13.55 -8.32
N ALA A 73 -0.22 -13.27 -8.16
CA ALA A 73 0.42 -13.26 -6.85
C ALA A 73 -0.14 -12.17 -5.94
N ALA A 74 -0.34 -10.97 -6.48
CA ALA A 74 -0.91 -9.85 -5.71
C ALA A 74 -2.33 -10.16 -5.24
N LEU A 75 -3.15 -10.74 -6.11
CA LEU A 75 -4.54 -11.08 -5.78
C LEU A 75 -4.63 -12.19 -4.73
N ALA A 76 -3.57 -12.97 -4.56
CA ALA A 76 -3.51 -14.03 -3.55
C ALA A 76 -3.00 -13.55 -2.18
N PHE A 77 -2.54 -12.31 -2.07
CA PHE A 77 -2.08 -11.77 -0.79
C PHE A 77 -3.24 -11.71 0.21
N PRO A 78 -2.99 -12.09 1.48
CA PRO A 78 -4.04 -12.06 2.51
C PRO A 78 -4.25 -10.64 3.05
N ILE A 79 -4.80 -9.77 2.22
CA ILE A 79 -5.05 -8.37 2.57
C ILE A 79 -6.55 -8.15 2.73
N GLN A 80 -6.95 -7.61 3.89
CA GLN A 80 -8.35 -7.27 4.13
C GLN A 80 -8.63 -5.87 3.59
N LEU A 81 -9.70 -5.75 2.80
CA LEU A 81 -10.05 -4.49 2.13
C LEU A 81 -11.21 -3.78 2.83
N PHE A 82 -11.16 -2.45 2.82
CA PHE A 82 -12.18 -1.57 3.39
C PHE A 82 -12.59 -0.53 2.36
N GLY A 83 -13.90 -0.26 2.24
CA GLY A 83 -14.41 0.67 1.24
C GLY A 83 -15.72 1.34 1.65
N ASP A 84 -15.90 1.59 2.94
CA ASP A 84 -17.12 2.20 3.46
C ASP A 84 -17.20 3.71 3.18
N ALA A 85 -18.40 4.27 3.30
CA ALA A 85 -18.64 5.67 3.01
C ALA A 85 -17.82 6.62 3.90
N GLU A 86 -17.64 6.28 5.18
CA GLU A 86 -16.86 7.12 6.09
C GLU A 86 -15.39 7.19 5.69
N LEU A 87 -14.84 6.13 5.13
CA LEU A 87 -13.47 6.14 4.64
C LEU A 87 -13.29 7.19 3.54
N HIS A 88 -14.25 7.27 2.62
CA HIS A 88 -14.20 8.27 1.55
C HIS A 88 -14.29 9.70 2.09
N ARG A 89 -15.18 9.95 3.05
CA ARG A 89 -15.29 11.28 3.67
C ARG A 89 -14.01 11.66 4.39
N HIS A 90 -13.46 10.74 5.16
CA HIS A 90 -12.21 10.95 5.89
C HIS A 90 -11.05 11.20 4.93
N ALA A 91 -10.96 10.44 3.84
CA ALA A 91 -9.92 10.62 2.83
C ALA A 91 -9.99 12.02 2.20
N LYS A 92 -11.17 12.49 1.87
CA LYS A 92 -11.34 13.84 1.32
C LYS A 92 -10.83 14.91 2.30
N THR A 93 -11.14 14.76 3.58
CA THR A 93 -10.70 15.68 4.64
C THR A 93 -9.17 15.67 4.76
N LEU A 94 -8.55 14.48 4.75
CA LEU A 94 -7.10 14.37 4.87
C LEU A 94 -6.36 14.88 3.64
N ALA A 95 -6.91 14.68 2.44
CA ALA A 95 -6.30 15.21 1.22
C ALA A 95 -6.17 16.74 1.31
N LYS A 96 -7.20 17.41 1.80
CA LYS A 96 -7.16 18.85 2.02
C LYS A 96 -6.18 19.23 3.13
N LYS A 97 -6.23 18.52 4.26
CA LYS A 97 -5.36 18.77 5.41
C LYS A 97 -3.88 18.69 5.04
N TYR A 98 -3.50 17.71 4.23
CA TYR A 98 -2.10 17.47 3.85
C TYR A 98 -1.76 18.05 2.48
N SER A 99 -2.62 18.87 1.89
CA SER A 99 -2.39 19.53 0.60
C SER A 99 -2.04 18.56 -0.52
N LEU A 100 -2.70 17.41 -0.55
CA LEU A 100 -2.50 16.41 -1.59
C LEU A 100 -3.25 16.80 -2.87
N ASN A 101 -2.68 16.46 -4.02
CA ASN A 101 -3.28 16.78 -5.33
C ASN A 101 -4.51 15.93 -5.66
N ALA A 102 -4.64 14.77 -5.01
CA ALA A 102 -5.74 13.85 -5.24
C ALA A 102 -6.06 13.10 -3.96
N THR A 103 -7.20 12.40 -3.94
CA THR A 103 -7.66 11.69 -2.74
C THR A 103 -7.21 10.24 -2.67
N TYR A 104 -6.55 9.71 -3.70
CA TYR A 104 -6.21 8.28 -3.74
C TYR A 104 -5.30 7.88 -2.57
N ASP A 105 -4.17 8.57 -2.40
CA ASP A 105 -3.26 8.31 -1.29
C ASP A 105 -3.91 8.57 0.06
N ALA A 106 -4.81 9.55 0.10
CA ALA A 106 -5.53 9.90 1.32
C ALA A 106 -6.43 8.78 1.82
N HIS A 107 -6.87 7.86 0.96
CA HIS A 107 -7.66 6.71 1.40
C HIS A 107 -6.81 5.77 2.26
N TYR A 108 -5.54 5.57 1.89
CA TYR A 108 -4.61 4.78 2.70
C TYR A 108 -4.31 5.47 4.03
N LEU A 109 -4.09 6.78 3.98
CA LEU A 109 -3.85 7.57 5.19
C LEU A 109 -5.07 7.53 6.12
N ALA A 110 -6.27 7.65 5.56
CA ALA A 110 -7.51 7.63 6.34
C ALA A 110 -7.71 6.29 7.04
N LEU A 111 -7.44 5.19 6.35
CA LEU A 111 -7.59 3.87 6.94
C LEU A 111 -6.58 3.66 8.07
N ALA A 112 -5.32 4.01 7.83
CA ALA A 112 -4.28 3.87 8.84
C ALA A 112 -4.57 4.73 10.08
N GLU A 113 -4.99 5.98 9.87
CA GLU A 113 -5.33 6.88 10.97
C GLU A 113 -6.52 6.36 11.78
N ARG A 114 -7.58 5.90 11.10
CA ARG A 114 -8.76 5.33 11.74
C ARG A 114 -8.40 4.19 12.68
N MET A 115 -7.50 3.34 12.24
CA MET A 115 -7.13 2.13 12.97
C MET A 115 -5.96 2.35 13.94
N GLY A 116 -5.34 3.51 13.90
CA GLY A 116 -4.17 3.81 14.75
C GLY A 116 -2.96 2.94 14.41
N ILE A 117 -2.73 2.70 13.12
CA ILE A 117 -1.67 1.80 12.64
C ILE A 117 -0.74 2.51 11.67
N GLU A 118 0.37 1.86 11.35
CA GLU A 118 1.31 2.36 10.35
C GLU A 118 0.83 2.08 8.94
N LEU A 119 1.12 3.02 8.04
CA LEU A 119 1.01 2.84 6.59
C LEU A 119 2.41 2.61 6.03
N TRP A 120 2.58 1.52 5.30
CA TRP A 120 3.84 1.22 4.62
C TRP A 120 3.69 1.44 3.13
N THR A 121 4.63 2.19 2.55
CA THR A 121 4.61 2.60 1.14
C THR A 121 6.01 2.48 0.53
N ALA A 122 6.07 2.30 -0.78
CA ALA A 122 7.31 2.41 -1.55
C ALA A 122 7.46 3.79 -2.21
N ASP A 123 6.49 4.69 -2.02
CA ASP A 123 6.47 6.01 -2.66
C ASP A 123 7.12 7.06 -1.76
N ALA A 124 8.38 7.39 -2.06
CA ALA A 124 9.12 8.41 -1.32
C ALA A 124 8.48 9.80 -1.44
N ARG A 125 7.78 10.09 -2.55
CA ARG A 125 7.14 11.40 -2.72
C ARG A 125 6.02 11.59 -1.72
N LEU A 126 5.26 10.54 -1.43
CA LEU A 126 4.20 10.61 -0.42
C LEU A 126 4.80 10.90 0.96
N VAL A 127 5.82 10.15 1.34
CA VAL A 127 6.48 10.34 2.65
C VAL A 127 7.02 11.77 2.76
N ASN A 128 7.69 12.25 1.71
CA ASN A 128 8.26 13.60 1.71
C ASN A 128 7.18 14.68 1.80
N ALA A 129 6.06 14.48 1.13
CA ALA A 129 4.94 15.43 1.17
C ALA A 129 4.34 15.58 2.57
N LEU A 130 4.47 14.56 3.40
CA LEU A 130 3.90 14.55 4.75
C LEU A 130 4.86 15.07 5.83
N ILE A 131 6.14 15.24 5.51
CA ILE A 131 7.14 15.73 6.48
C ILE A 131 6.74 17.06 7.13
N PRO A 132 6.27 18.10 6.37
CA PRO A 132 5.88 19.37 6.99
C PRO A 132 4.75 19.25 8.01
N PHE A 133 3.96 18.19 7.93
CA PHE A 133 2.82 17.97 8.81
C PHE A 133 3.15 17.05 9.99
N LYS A 134 4.42 16.64 10.12
CA LYS A 134 4.92 15.80 11.21
C LYS A 134 4.17 14.47 11.34
N VAL A 135 3.83 13.89 10.19
CA VAL A 135 3.20 12.56 10.15
C VAL A 135 4.32 11.52 10.26
N ASP A 136 4.35 10.79 11.37
CA ASP A 136 5.44 9.84 11.67
C ASP A 136 5.01 8.37 11.56
N TRP A 137 3.74 8.12 11.24
CA TRP A 137 3.20 6.76 11.12
C TRP A 137 3.14 6.26 9.69
N VAL A 138 3.67 7.03 8.73
CA VAL A 138 3.84 6.59 7.35
C VAL A 138 5.29 6.19 7.16
N LYS A 139 5.52 4.92 6.82
CA LYS A 139 6.85 4.31 6.75
C LYS A 139 7.23 4.01 5.31
N LEU A 140 8.42 4.43 4.92
CA LEU A 140 8.96 4.13 3.59
C LEU A 140 9.65 2.77 3.63
N ALA A 141 9.26 1.88 2.70
CA ALA A 141 9.94 0.61 2.52
C ALA A 141 11.29 0.87 1.84
N HIS A 142 12.38 0.50 2.51
CA HIS A 142 13.72 0.62 1.98
C HIS A 142 14.09 -0.63 1.16
N GLY A 143 15.00 -0.45 0.22
CA GLY A 143 15.44 -1.57 -0.57
C GLY A 143 16.29 -1.17 -1.76
#